data_5c4e7c1e2fb16aba2832c2fbd1b19b85
#
_entry.id   5c4e7c1e2fb16aba2832c2fbd1b19b85
#
_cell.length_a   1.000
_cell.length_b   1.000
_cell.length_c   1.000
_cell.angle_alpha   90.00
_cell.angle_beta   90.00
_cell.angle_gamma   90.00
#
_symmetry.space_group_name_H-M   'P 1'
#
loop_
_entity.id
_entity.type
_entity.pdbx_description
1 polymer ?
#
loop_
_entity_poly.entity_id
_entity_poly.type
_entity_poly.pdbx_seq_one_letter_code
_entity_poly.pdbx_strand_id
1 'polypeptide(L)'
;RGKCRQCGHVFRVRPPWEGLSTHFTKEFEAFALLLMREMPMSKVGQMVGETDTRLWRMLFRQVDAACAEADFSQVCCVGVDEMSVRKGHEYVSVFADLVAKRVMFATEGKDKETWTKFVEALEKHNGHRHAITQASMDMSKAYQAGVAENCRNAQVVFDKFHVIKNASEAVDKVR
;
A
#
# COMPACT_ATOMS: atom_id res chain seq x y z
N ARG A 1 -16.20 9.08 31.43
CA ARG A 1 -16.10 10.56 31.43
C ARG A 1 -15.67 11.01 32.80
N GLY A 2 -14.67 11.89 32.87
CA GLY A 2 -14.28 12.58 34.11
C GLY A 2 -14.87 13.99 34.15
N LYS A 3 -15.13 14.51 35.35
CA LYS A 3 -15.57 15.91 35.59
C LYS A 3 -14.53 16.58 36.45
N CYS A 4 -14.02 17.72 36.04
CA CYS A 4 -13.11 18.53 36.84
C CYS A 4 -13.86 19.06 38.09
N ARG A 5 -13.29 18.85 39.25
CA ARG A 5 -13.92 19.33 40.52
C ARG A 5 -13.83 20.84 40.69
N GLN A 6 -12.88 21.51 40.06
CA GLN A 6 -12.68 22.95 40.18
C GLN A 6 -13.52 23.76 39.18
N CYS A 7 -13.54 23.38 37.88
CA CYS A 7 -14.20 24.14 36.84
C CYS A 7 -15.44 23.47 36.24
N GLY A 8 -15.78 22.26 36.67
CA GLY A 8 -16.94 21.52 36.18
C GLY A 8 -16.77 20.96 34.75
N HIS A 9 -15.63 21.20 34.08
CA HIS A 9 -15.38 20.71 32.72
C HIS A 9 -15.48 19.19 32.66
N VAL A 10 -16.20 18.67 31.65
CA VAL A 10 -16.36 17.24 31.41
C VAL A 10 -15.37 16.81 30.35
N PHE A 11 -14.52 15.86 30.64
CA PHE A 11 -13.52 15.32 29.71
C PHE A 11 -13.64 13.80 29.60
N ARG A 12 -13.15 13.28 28.47
CA ARG A 12 -13.07 11.84 28.25
C ARG A 12 -11.69 11.34 28.70
N VAL A 13 -11.71 10.37 29.60
CA VAL A 13 -10.51 9.61 29.94
C VAL A 13 -10.35 8.51 28.87
N ARG A 14 -9.21 8.46 28.23
CA ARG A 14 -8.86 7.37 27.30
C ARG A 14 -8.30 6.21 28.11
N PRO A 15 -8.96 5.04 28.10
CA PRO A 15 -8.41 3.88 28.77
C PRO A 15 -7.20 3.33 27.97
N PRO A 16 -6.24 2.64 28.62
CA PRO A 16 -5.02 2.16 27.98
C PRO A 16 -5.27 1.10 26.88
N TRP A 17 -6.42 0.46 26.93
CA TRP A 17 -6.84 -0.55 25.94
C TRP A 17 -7.66 0.03 24.77
N GLU A 18 -7.89 1.34 24.72
CA GLU A 18 -8.58 1.96 23.58
C GLU A 18 -7.74 1.84 22.30
N GLY A 19 -8.36 1.32 21.23
CA GLY A 19 -7.74 1.23 19.91
C GLY A 19 -7.64 2.58 19.21
N LEU A 20 -7.10 2.61 18.01
CA LEU A 20 -7.07 3.81 17.15
C LEU A 20 -8.49 4.23 16.74
N SER A 21 -9.39 3.28 16.60
CA SER A 21 -10.82 3.53 16.45
C SER A 21 -11.45 3.71 17.85
N THR A 22 -12.13 4.81 18.08
CA THR A 22 -12.75 5.15 19.37
C THR A 22 -13.87 4.19 19.83
N HIS A 23 -14.14 3.13 19.05
CA HIS A 23 -15.22 2.17 19.29
C HIS A 23 -14.72 0.77 19.62
N PHE A 24 -13.44 0.50 19.43
CA PHE A 24 -12.86 -0.83 19.59
C PHE A 24 -11.68 -0.80 20.57
N THR A 25 -11.39 -1.94 21.19
CA THR A 25 -10.16 -2.12 21.96
C THR A 25 -9.01 -2.48 21.03
N LYS A 26 -7.77 -2.30 21.48
CA LYS A 26 -6.57 -2.69 20.75
C LYS A 26 -6.57 -4.18 20.39
N GLU A 27 -6.99 -5.00 21.32
CA GLU A 27 -7.06 -6.45 21.15
C GLU A 27 -8.10 -6.84 20.09
N PHE A 28 -9.27 -6.18 20.10
CA PHE A 28 -10.29 -6.41 19.07
C PHE A 28 -9.79 -5.97 17.70
N GLU A 29 -9.15 -4.79 17.59
CA GLU A 29 -8.59 -4.30 16.33
C GLU A 29 -7.52 -5.27 15.79
N ALA A 30 -6.60 -5.75 16.65
CA ALA A 30 -5.58 -6.73 16.27
C ALA A 30 -6.20 -8.06 15.80
N PHE A 31 -7.20 -8.57 16.52
CA PHE A 31 -7.91 -9.79 16.15
C PHE A 31 -8.64 -9.65 14.81
N ALA A 32 -9.37 -8.54 14.62
CA ALA A 32 -10.08 -8.29 13.38
C ALA A 32 -9.12 -8.18 12.18
N LEU A 33 -7.96 -7.50 12.36
CA LEU A 33 -6.93 -7.40 11.33
C LEU A 33 -6.34 -8.76 10.94
N LEU A 34 -6.11 -9.66 11.91
CA LEU A 34 -5.67 -11.03 11.63
C LEU A 34 -6.69 -11.78 10.77
N LEU A 35 -7.99 -11.65 11.08
CA LEU A 35 -9.03 -12.27 10.27
C LEU A 35 -9.12 -11.67 8.86
N MET A 36 -8.95 -10.35 8.72
CA MET A 36 -8.97 -9.66 7.43
C MET A 36 -7.84 -10.07 6.48
N ARG A 37 -6.74 -10.59 7.01
CA ARG A 37 -5.66 -11.16 6.19
C ARG A 37 -6.04 -12.46 5.51
N GLU A 38 -6.95 -13.22 6.12
CA GLU A 38 -7.26 -14.60 5.71
C GLU A 38 -8.63 -14.70 4.99
N MET A 39 -9.51 -13.72 5.19
CA MET A 39 -10.86 -13.80 4.65
C MET A 39 -11.46 -12.44 4.27
N PRO A 40 -12.48 -12.42 3.38
CA PRO A 40 -13.14 -11.17 2.96
C PRO A 40 -13.81 -10.44 4.12
N MET A 41 -13.86 -9.11 4.05
CA MET A 41 -14.43 -8.22 5.08
C MET A 41 -15.83 -8.62 5.54
N SER A 42 -16.70 -9.01 4.62
CA SER A 42 -18.08 -9.45 4.93
C SER A 42 -18.11 -10.69 5.82
N LYS A 43 -17.16 -11.61 5.67
CA LYS A 43 -17.04 -12.79 6.53
C LYS A 43 -16.51 -12.42 7.91
N VAL A 44 -15.53 -11.52 7.95
CA VAL A 44 -15.05 -10.99 9.24
C VAL A 44 -16.20 -10.33 9.99
N GLY A 45 -16.98 -9.48 9.33
CA GLY A 45 -18.12 -8.80 9.94
C GLY A 45 -19.13 -9.78 10.56
N GLN A 46 -19.47 -10.86 9.84
CA GLN A 46 -20.34 -11.93 10.35
C GLN A 46 -19.76 -12.62 11.59
N MET A 47 -18.45 -12.89 11.60
CA MET A 47 -17.80 -13.58 12.73
C MET A 47 -17.70 -12.71 13.98
N VAL A 48 -17.39 -11.43 13.84
CA VAL A 48 -17.18 -10.53 14.97
C VAL A 48 -18.44 -9.74 15.37
N GLY A 49 -19.54 -9.88 14.64
CA GLY A 49 -20.80 -9.18 14.91
C GLY A 49 -20.77 -7.69 14.58
N GLU A 50 -19.94 -7.28 13.60
CA GLU A 50 -19.77 -5.89 13.21
C GLU A 50 -20.12 -5.64 11.73
N THR A 51 -20.44 -4.40 11.41
CA THR A 51 -20.73 -4.01 10.02
C THR A 51 -19.46 -3.78 9.22
N ASP A 52 -19.48 -4.13 7.93
CA ASP A 52 -18.37 -3.90 7.00
C ASP A 52 -17.88 -2.45 7.04
N THR A 53 -18.81 -1.47 7.08
CA THR A 53 -18.46 -0.04 7.11
C THR A 53 -17.63 0.33 8.34
N ARG A 54 -17.94 -0.23 9.53
CA ARG A 54 -17.17 0.04 10.74
C ARG A 54 -15.79 -0.59 10.69
N LEU A 55 -15.71 -1.82 10.16
CA LEU A 55 -14.47 -2.55 9.97
C LEU A 55 -13.56 -1.86 8.93
N TRP A 56 -14.12 -1.38 7.81
CA TRP A 56 -13.37 -0.59 6.83
C TRP A 56 -12.81 0.70 7.43
N ARG A 57 -13.59 1.44 8.21
CA ARG A 57 -13.10 2.65 8.89
C ARG A 57 -11.99 2.35 9.90
N MET A 58 -12.06 1.21 10.58
CA MET A 58 -11.00 0.74 11.46
C MET A 58 -9.73 0.44 10.66
N LEU A 59 -9.85 -0.35 9.58
CA LEU A 59 -8.74 -0.72 8.72
C LEU A 59 -8.04 0.52 8.14
N PHE A 60 -8.79 1.47 7.59
CA PHE A 60 -8.21 2.71 7.04
C PHE A 60 -7.39 3.47 8.08
N ARG A 61 -7.87 3.61 9.31
CA ARG A 61 -7.09 4.28 10.37
C ARG A 61 -5.81 3.54 10.73
N GLN A 62 -5.84 2.21 10.73
CA GLN A 62 -4.64 1.40 10.96
C GLN A 62 -3.63 1.54 9.83
N VAL A 63 -4.11 1.52 8.57
CA VAL A 63 -3.28 1.73 7.39
C VAL A 63 -2.69 3.15 7.39
N ASP A 64 -3.49 4.18 7.65
CA ASP A 64 -3.01 5.57 7.71
C ASP A 64 -1.93 5.74 8.79
N ALA A 65 -2.13 5.15 9.96
CA ALA A 65 -1.15 5.19 11.04
C ALA A 65 0.16 4.46 10.65
N ALA A 66 0.04 3.26 10.07
CA ALA A 66 1.20 2.49 9.61
C ALA A 66 1.96 3.21 8.48
N CYS A 67 1.23 3.84 7.54
CA CYS A 67 1.84 4.64 6.48
C CYS A 67 2.55 5.88 7.04
N ALA A 68 1.98 6.55 8.04
CA ALA A 68 2.59 7.73 8.65
C ALA A 68 3.92 7.41 9.39
N GLU A 69 4.04 6.21 9.94
CA GLU A 69 5.23 5.72 10.65
C GLU A 69 6.20 4.94 9.74
N ALA A 70 5.86 4.78 8.45
CA ALA A 70 6.69 4.00 7.54
C ALA A 70 8.07 4.63 7.35
N ASP A 71 9.11 3.81 7.37
CA ASP A 71 10.48 4.18 7.05
C ASP A 71 10.94 3.43 5.80
N PHE A 72 11.40 4.18 4.80
CA PHE A 72 11.89 3.67 3.52
C PHE A 72 13.40 3.88 3.33
N SER A 73 14.13 4.21 4.40
CA SER A 73 15.57 4.49 4.37
C SER A 73 16.41 3.34 3.80
N GLN A 74 15.95 2.11 3.94
CA GLN A 74 16.65 0.90 3.49
C GLN A 74 16.16 0.36 2.14
N VAL A 75 15.24 1.05 1.47
CA VAL A 75 14.66 0.58 0.21
C VAL A 75 15.68 0.73 -0.92
N CYS A 76 16.01 -0.38 -1.57
CA CYS A 76 16.93 -0.41 -2.71
C CYS A 76 16.39 -1.19 -3.92
N CYS A 77 15.39 -2.06 -3.72
CA CYS A 77 14.80 -2.88 -4.79
C CYS A 77 13.29 -2.64 -4.82
N VAL A 78 12.79 -2.08 -5.89
CA VAL A 78 11.39 -1.69 -6.04
C VAL A 78 10.74 -2.50 -7.14
N GLY A 79 9.55 -3.05 -6.87
CA GLY A 79 8.65 -3.60 -7.87
C GLY A 79 7.50 -2.64 -8.14
N VAL A 80 7.10 -2.51 -9.39
CA VAL A 80 5.87 -1.83 -9.79
C VAL A 80 5.01 -2.73 -10.66
N ASP A 81 3.73 -2.77 -10.36
CA ASP A 81 2.73 -3.48 -11.15
C ASP A 81 1.45 -2.63 -11.27
N GLU A 82 0.66 -2.90 -12.32
CA GLU A 82 -0.61 -2.22 -12.53
C GLU A 82 -1.80 -3.13 -12.26
N MET A 83 -2.80 -2.59 -11.60
CA MET A 83 -4.08 -3.25 -11.40
C MET A 83 -5.21 -2.46 -12.05
N SER A 84 -6.09 -3.13 -12.79
CA SER A 84 -7.34 -2.54 -13.25
C SER A 84 -8.35 -2.53 -12.12
N VAL A 85 -8.84 -1.37 -11.73
CA VAL A 85 -9.81 -1.21 -10.64
C VAL A 85 -11.25 -1.37 -11.14
N ARG A 86 -11.53 -0.96 -12.40
CA ARG A 86 -12.84 -1.07 -13.04
C ARG A 86 -12.73 -1.38 -14.54
N LYS A 87 -13.80 -1.94 -15.10
CA LYS A 87 -13.94 -2.02 -16.56
C LYS A 87 -13.95 -0.59 -17.13
N GLY A 88 -12.92 -0.22 -17.93
CA GLY A 88 -12.86 1.09 -18.57
C GLY A 88 -11.59 1.89 -18.34
N HIS A 89 -10.43 1.23 -18.20
CA HIS A 89 -9.10 1.89 -18.17
C HIS A 89 -8.77 2.71 -16.90
N GLU A 90 -9.44 2.47 -15.78
CA GLU A 90 -8.98 2.99 -14.49
C GLU A 90 -7.91 2.03 -13.93
N TYR A 91 -6.67 2.47 -13.93
CA TYR A 91 -5.51 1.71 -13.44
C TYR A 91 -4.97 2.32 -12.16
N VAL A 92 -4.46 1.46 -11.30
CA VAL A 92 -3.68 1.83 -10.12
C VAL A 92 -2.30 1.19 -10.24
N SER A 93 -1.25 1.99 -10.15
CA SER A 93 0.12 1.51 -10.03
C SER A 93 0.43 1.26 -8.57
N VAL A 94 0.94 0.08 -8.26
CA VAL A 94 1.32 -0.35 -6.91
C VAL A 94 2.82 -0.53 -6.84
N PHE A 95 3.46 0.16 -5.92
CA PHE A 95 4.90 0.09 -5.67
C PHE A 95 5.19 -0.72 -4.41
N ALA A 96 6.10 -1.68 -4.51
CA ALA A 96 6.46 -2.58 -3.43
C ALA A 96 7.97 -2.63 -3.20
N ASP A 97 8.36 -2.71 -1.94
CA ASP A 97 9.72 -3.09 -1.53
C ASP A 97 9.85 -4.61 -1.70
N LEU A 98 10.68 -5.03 -2.64
CA LEU A 98 10.86 -6.45 -2.98
C LEU A 98 11.70 -7.19 -1.94
N VAL A 99 12.51 -6.49 -1.16
CA VAL A 99 13.33 -7.07 -0.09
C VAL A 99 12.47 -7.31 1.15
N ALA A 100 11.78 -6.28 1.61
CA ALA A 100 10.89 -6.38 2.78
C ALA A 100 9.53 -7.03 2.45
N LYS A 101 9.22 -7.27 1.17
CA LYS A 101 7.96 -7.87 0.69
C LYS A 101 6.72 -7.13 1.20
N ARG A 102 6.74 -5.81 1.07
CA ARG A 102 5.64 -4.94 1.52
C ARG A 102 5.26 -3.94 0.44
N VAL A 103 3.98 -3.61 0.36
CA VAL A 103 3.50 -2.48 -0.45
C VAL A 103 3.92 -1.19 0.25
N MET A 104 4.46 -0.24 -0.52
CA MET A 104 4.90 1.06 -0.02
C MET A 104 3.96 2.18 -0.43
N PHE A 105 3.50 2.14 -1.68
CA PHE A 105 2.75 3.23 -2.29
C PHE A 105 1.81 2.70 -3.37
N ALA A 106 0.67 3.35 -3.50
CA ALA A 106 -0.26 3.10 -4.60
C ALA A 106 -0.81 4.43 -5.11
N THR A 107 -0.93 4.57 -6.42
CA THR A 107 -1.45 5.79 -7.06
C THR A 107 -2.24 5.46 -8.31
N GLU A 108 -3.23 6.28 -8.62
CA GLU A 108 -3.96 6.20 -9.87
C GLU A 108 -3.05 6.53 -11.06
N GLY A 109 -3.31 5.85 -12.18
CA GLY A 109 -2.55 5.99 -13.42
C GLY A 109 -1.60 4.84 -13.68
N LYS A 110 -0.99 4.87 -14.88
CA LYS A 110 0.01 3.92 -15.38
C LYS A 110 1.04 4.61 -16.29
N ASP A 111 1.30 5.86 -16.03
CA ASP A 111 2.21 6.70 -16.79
C ASP A 111 3.54 6.93 -16.04
N LYS A 112 4.44 7.69 -16.65
CA LYS A 112 5.71 8.03 -16.03
C LYS A 112 5.58 8.90 -14.78
N GLU A 113 4.47 9.64 -14.64
CA GLU A 113 4.22 10.52 -13.51
C GLU A 113 3.94 9.74 -12.23
N THR A 114 3.50 8.48 -12.34
CA THR A 114 3.34 7.59 -11.17
C THR A 114 4.67 7.35 -10.47
N TRP A 115 5.79 7.28 -11.22
CA TRP A 115 7.14 7.19 -10.65
C TRP A 115 7.56 8.47 -9.91
N THR A 116 7.20 9.64 -10.44
CA THR A 116 7.48 10.91 -9.74
C THR A 116 6.75 10.96 -8.40
N LYS A 117 5.45 10.63 -8.40
CA LYS A 117 4.66 10.57 -7.16
C LYS A 117 5.20 9.55 -6.16
N PHE A 118 5.64 8.39 -6.65
CA PHE A 118 6.26 7.37 -5.81
C PHE A 118 7.56 7.88 -5.18
N VAL A 119 8.44 8.53 -5.95
CA VAL A 119 9.71 9.05 -5.44
C VAL A 119 9.48 10.15 -4.41
N GLU A 120 8.49 11.03 -4.61
CA GLU A 120 8.10 12.02 -3.61
C GLU A 120 7.65 11.35 -2.29
N ALA A 121 6.83 10.29 -2.38
CA ALA A 121 6.41 9.52 -1.22
C ALA A 121 7.59 8.79 -0.56
N LEU A 122 8.49 8.19 -1.34
CA LEU A 122 9.70 7.53 -0.87
C LEU A 122 10.57 8.51 -0.05
N GLU A 123 10.84 9.70 -0.58
CA GLU A 123 11.68 10.72 0.06
C GLU A 123 11.02 11.33 1.31
N LYS A 124 9.69 11.45 1.31
CA LYS A 124 8.93 11.87 2.48
C LYS A 124 9.09 10.91 3.67
N HIS A 125 9.39 9.65 3.40
CA HIS A 125 9.56 8.59 4.39
C HIS A 125 11.03 8.14 4.52
N ASN A 126 11.98 9.07 4.43
CA ASN A 126 13.42 8.87 4.60
C ASN A 126 14.10 8.00 3.53
N GLY A 127 13.41 7.61 2.46
CA GLY A 127 14.03 6.90 1.36
C GLY A 127 14.79 7.85 0.42
N HIS A 128 15.64 7.30 -0.44
CA HIS A 128 16.42 8.08 -1.39
C HIS A 128 16.35 7.48 -2.78
N ARG A 129 15.98 8.30 -3.78
CA ARG A 129 15.92 7.87 -5.19
C ARG A 129 17.23 7.25 -5.70
N HIS A 130 18.37 7.75 -5.24
CA HIS A 130 19.69 7.26 -5.64
C HIS A 130 20.07 5.92 -4.96
N ALA A 131 19.38 5.53 -3.89
CA ALA A 131 19.57 4.24 -3.24
C ALA A 131 18.85 3.10 -4.00
N ILE A 132 17.92 3.43 -4.90
CA ILE A 132 17.24 2.42 -5.71
C ILE A 132 18.23 1.89 -6.75
N THR A 133 18.61 0.62 -6.62
CA THR A 133 19.54 -0.08 -7.50
C THR A 133 18.85 -1.02 -8.48
N GLN A 134 17.62 -1.44 -8.16
CA GLN A 134 16.83 -2.32 -9.02
C GLN A 134 15.36 -1.87 -9.06
N ALA A 135 14.79 -1.89 -10.27
CA ALA A 135 13.38 -1.61 -10.51
C ALA A 135 12.78 -2.75 -11.36
N SER A 136 11.92 -3.56 -10.74
CA SER A 136 11.21 -4.64 -11.42
C SER A 136 9.85 -4.14 -11.90
N MET A 137 9.53 -4.40 -13.17
CA MET A 137 8.31 -3.92 -13.81
C MET A 137 7.90 -4.80 -14.99
N ASP A 138 6.72 -4.56 -15.52
CA ASP A 138 6.36 -5.04 -16.85
C ASP A 138 7.17 -4.33 -17.96
N MET A 139 6.92 -4.65 -19.22
CA MET A 139 7.61 -4.03 -20.36
C MET A 139 7.04 -2.64 -20.75
N SER A 140 6.34 -1.96 -19.84
CA SER A 140 5.77 -0.63 -20.08
C SER A 140 6.85 0.41 -20.39
N LYS A 141 6.75 1.06 -21.56
CA LYS A 141 7.65 2.16 -21.93
C LYS A 141 7.50 3.37 -20.99
N ALA A 142 6.29 3.58 -20.44
CA ALA A 142 6.03 4.67 -19.50
C ALA A 142 6.78 4.46 -18.18
N TYR A 143 6.78 3.25 -17.65
CA TYR A 143 7.54 2.94 -16.43
C TYR A 143 9.05 2.99 -16.66
N GLN A 144 9.54 2.50 -17.80
CA GLN A 144 10.95 2.62 -18.15
C GLN A 144 11.41 4.09 -18.21
N ALA A 145 10.61 4.96 -18.83
CA ALA A 145 10.88 6.40 -18.83
C ALA A 145 10.84 7.00 -17.43
N GLY A 146 9.87 6.61 -16.60
CA GLY A 146 9.77 7.06 -15.21
C GLY A 146 11.00 6.69 -14.37
N VAL A 147 11.51 5.46 -14.50
CA VAL A 147 12.76 5.04 -13.83
C VAL A 147 13.95 5.84 -14.33
N ALA A 148 14.11 5.99 -15.64
CA ALA A 148 15.24 6.71 -16.23
C ALA A 148 15.30 8.18 -15.78
N GLU A 149 14.15 8.83 -15.59
CA GLU A 149 14.06 10.20 -15.11
C GLU A 149 14.32 10.31 -13.60
N ASN A 150 13.74 9.39 -12.80
CA ASN A 150 13.68 9.53 -11.35
C ASN A 150 14.74 8.71 -10.59
N CYS A 151 15.10 7.52 -11.09
CA CYS A 151 15.98 6.56 -10.39
C CYS A 151 17.14 6.14 -11.30
N ARG A 152 18.02 7.06 -11.64
CA ARG A 152 19.10 6.86 -12.64
C ARG A 152 20.07 5.73 -12.31
N ASN A 153 20.19 5.36 -11.05
CA ASN A 153 21.07 4.26 -10.60
C ASN A 153 20.37 2.89 -10.70
N ALA A 154 19.07 2.87 -10.97
CA ALA A 154 18.31 1.65 -10.97
C ALA A 154 18.50 0.86 -12.28
N GLN A 155 18.85 -0.41 -12.14
CA GLN A 155 18.79 -1.38 -13.22
C GLN A 155 17.33 -1.83 -13.39
N VAL A 156 16.79 -1.68 -14.59
CA VAL A 156 15.44 -2.19 -14.91
C VAL A 156 15.49 -3.70 -15.10
N VAL A 157 14.63 -4.42 -14.41
CA VAL A 157 14.41 -5.86 -14.51
C VAL A 157 12.98 -6.10 -14.94
N PHE A 158 12.79 -6.86 -16.04
CA PHE A 158 11.43 -7.19 -16.48
C PHE A 158 10.88 -8.38 -15.71
N ASP A 159 9.59 -8.29 -15.36
CA ASP A 159 8.89 -9.40 -14.73
C ASP A 159 8.87 -10.61 -15.67
N LYS A 160 9.35 -11.72 -15.14
CA LYS A 160 9.43 -13.02 -15.82
C LYS A 160 8.08 -13.45 -16.39
N PHE A 161 6.99 -13.22 -15.69
CA PHE A 161 5.66 -13.61 -16.15
C PHE A 161 5.29 -12.90 -17.45
N HIS A 162 5.49 -11.58 -17.54
CA HIS A 162 5.20 -10.78 -18.73
C HIS A 162 6.12 -11.15 -19.92
N VAL A 163 7.38 -11.47 -19.66
CA VAL A 163 8.30 -11.95 -20.69
C VAL A 163 7.82 -13.28 -21.28
N ILE A 164 7.49 -14.25 -20.44
CA ILE A 164 7.03 -15.57 -20.87
C ILE A 164 5.67 -15.46 -21.60
N LYS A 165 4.74 -14.66 -21.10
CA LYS A 165 3.44 -14.41 -21.72
C LYS A 165 3.62 -13.87 -23.14
N ASN A 166 4.44 -12.84 -23.34
CA ASN A 166 4.69 -12.26 -24.66
C ASN A 166 5.34 -13.26 -25.62
N ALA A 167 6.27 -14.08 -25.13
CA ALA A 167 6.89 -15.14 -25.92
C ALA A 167 5.85 -16.20 -26.35
N SER A 168 4.98 -16.63 -25.44
CA SER A 168 3.90 -17.59 -25.75
C SER A 168 2.90 -17.04 -26.76
N GLU A 169 2.48 -15.78 -26.61
CA GLU A 169 1.59 -15.11 -27.56
C GLU A 169 2.23 -14.96 -28.95
N ALA A 170 3.55 -14.74 -29.03
CA ALA A 170 4.26 -14.69 -30.31
C ALA A 170 4.28 -16.06 -30.99
N VAL A 171 4.49 -17.14 -30.25
CA VAL A 171 4.43 -18.52 -30.77
C VAL A 171 3.03 -18.85 -31.27
N ASP A 172 1.99 -18.49 -30.55
CA ASP A 172 0.59 -18.76 -30.93
C ASP A 172 0.18 -18.01 -32.21
N LYS A 173 0.74 -16.82 -32.46
CA LYS A 173 0.50 -16.05 -33.70
C LYS A 173 1.16 -16.65 -34.95
N VAL A 174 2.22 -17.43 -34.77
CA VAL A 174 2.96 -18.06 -35.89
C VAL A 174 2.42 -19.46 -36.20
N ARG A 175 1.68 -20.07 -35.27
CA ARG A 175 1.10 -21.41 -35.37
C ARG A 175 -0.27 -21.39 -36.08
#